data_cfe85749f1e7cd83e2336917f60dcc6e
#
_entry.id   cfe85749f1e7cd83e2336917f60dcc6e
#
_cell.length_a   1.000
_cell.length_b   1.000
_cell.length_c   1.000
_cell.angle_alpha   90.00
_cell.angle_beta   90.00
_cell.angle_gamma   90.00
#
_symmetry.space_group_name_H-M   'P 1'
#
loop_
_entity.id
_entity.type
_entity.pdbx_description
1 polymer ?
#
loop_
_entity_poly.entity_id
_entity_poly.type
_entity_poly.pdbx_seq_one_letter_code
_entity_poly.pdbx_strand_id
1 'polypeptide(L)' 'MEEKYSLVGVDGNAFAIMGYTARALRRSGHPDMVQCMYERAKSGDYNNLIRVCMKYIDIANGEDK' A
#
# COMPACT_ATOMS: atom_id res chain seq x y z
N MET A 1 -1.37 -22.05 -1.80
CA MET A 1 -2.05 -21.08 -0.92
C MET A 1 -1.48 -19.70 -1.13
N GLU A 2 -2.33 -18.74 -1.29
CA GLU A 2 -1.89 -17.39 -1.59
C GLU A 2 -1.77 -16.58 -0.32
N GLU A 3 -0.72 -15.79 -0.27
CA GLU A 3 -0.54 -14.85 0.81
C GLU A 3 -1.21 -13.54 0.42
N LYS A 4 -1.88 -12.97 1.39
CA LYS A 4 -2.46 -11.65 1.21
C LYS A 4 -1.67 -10.64 2.00
N TYR A 5 -1.50 -9.49 1.42
CA TYR A 5 -0.86 -8.38 2.10
C TYR A 5 -1.86 -7.70 3.00
N SER A 6 -1.39 -7.21 4.13
CA SER A 6 -2.27 -6.57 5.10
C SER A 6 -1.49 -5.55 5.88
N LEU A 7 -2.13 -4.43 6.19
CA LEU A 7 -1.50 -3.43 7.06
C LEU A 7 -1.63 -3.78 8.53
N VAL A 8 -2.41 -4.80 8.86
CA VAL A 8 -2.54 -5.24 10.24
C VAL A 8 -1.19 -5.76 10.71
N GLY A 9 -0.72 -5.25 11.85
CA GLY A 9 0.57 -5.67 12.39
C GLY A 9 1.76 -4.90 11.84
N VAL A 10 1.54 -4.05 10.86
CA VAL A 10 2.61 -3.19 10.36
C VAL A 10 2.77 -2.02 11.32
N ASP A 11 4.03 -1.62 11.57
CA ASP A 11 4.31 -0.45 12.38
C ASP A 11 3.46 0.71 11.87
N GLY A 12 2.84 1.46 12.80
CA GLY A 12 1.95 2.57 12.43
C GLY A 12 2.67 3.81 11.92
N ASN A 13 3.99 3.77 11.81
CA ASN A 13 4.78 4.85 11.24
C ASN A 13 4.45 5.00 9.75
N ALA A 14 4.30 6.26 9.30
CA ALA A 14 3.92 6.52 7.91
C ALA A 14 4.90 5.89 6.93
N PHE A 15 6.20 5.98 7.22
CA PHE A 15 7.19 5.41 6.31
C PHE A 15 7.11 3.90 6.27
N ALA A 16 6.83 3.27 7.41
CA ALA A 16 6.70 1.82 7.46
C ALA A 16 5.50 1.37 6.66
N ILE A 17 4.39 2.08 6.76
CA ILE A 17 3.17 1.74 6.05
C ILE A 17 3.37 1.90 4.54
N MET A 18 3.96 3.03 4.12
CA MET A 18 4.21 3.24 2.70
C MET A 18 5.22 2.23 2.17
N GLY A 19 6.26 1.94 2.96
CA GLY A 19 7.28 0.97 2.54
C GLY A 19 6.70 -0.41 2.36
N TYR A 20 5.84 -0.83 3.28
CA TYR A 20 5.17 -2.12 3.17
C TYR A 20 4.30 -2.16 1.91
N THR A 21 3.53 -1.11 1.69
CA THR A 21 2.65 -1.04 0.52
C THR A 21 3.45 -1.08 -0.77
N ALA A 22 4.58 -0.36 -0.81
CA ALA A 22 5.43 -0.36 -1.99
C ALA A 22 5.97 -1.75 -2.27
N ARG A 23 6.39 -2.46 -1.22
CA ARG A 23 6.91 -3.82 -1.38
C ARG A 23 5.82 -4.75 -1.90
N ALA A 24 4.61 -4.61 -1.35
CA ALA A 24 3.48 -5.43 -1.80
C ALA A 24 3.19 -5.19 -3.27
N LEU A 25 3.22 -3.94 -3.71
CA LEU A 25 3.00 -3.62 -5.11
C LEU A 25 4.06 -4.22 -6.01
N ARG A 26 5.33 -4.15 -5.60
CA ARG A 26 6.39 -4.71 -6.40
C ARG A 26 6.27 -6.22 -6.51
N ARG A 27 5.97 -6.89 -5.41
CA ARG A 27 5.87 -8.33 -5.39
C ARG A 27 4.67 -8.86 -6.14
N SER A 28 3.62 -8.07 -6.22
CA SER A 28 2.39 -8.48 -6.90
C SER A 28 2.39 -8.12 -8.39
N GLY A 29 3.48 -7.55 -8.89
CA GLY A 29 3.59 -7.23 -10.30
C GLY A 29 3.13 -5.84 -10.67
N HIS A 30 3.10 -4.93 -9.69
CA HIS A 30 2.66 -3.55 -9.92
C HIS A 30 3.73 -2.53 -9.53
N PRO A 31 4.99 -2.72 -9.96
CA PRO A 31 6.04 -1.75 -9.58
C PRO A 31 5.78 -0.36 -10.14
N ASP A 32 5.04 -0.28 -11.24
CA ASP A 32 4.70 0.99 -11.85
C ASP A 32 3.74 1.82 -11.01
N MET A 33 3.08 1.21 -10.03
CA MET A 33 2.15 1.91 -9.17
C MET A 33 2.79 2.50 -7.92
N VAL A 34 4.04 2.16 -7.66
CA VAL A 34 4.69 2.55 -6.40
C VAL A 34 4.78 4.06 -6.28
N GLN A 35 5.24 4.74 -7.32
CA GLN A 35 5.39 6.18 -7.24
C GLN A 35 4.05 6.88 -7.09
N CYS A 36 3.05 6.42 -7.80
CA CYS A 36 1.70 6.97 -7.72
C CYS A 36 1.16 6.81 -6.30
N MET A 37 1.39 5.65 -5.71
CA MET A 37 0.97 5.40 -4.34
C MET A 37 1.62 6.39 -3.38
N TYR A 38 2.94 6.60 -3.51
CA TYR A 38 3.65 7.55 -2.65
C TYR A 38 3.09 8.95 -2.79
N GLU A 39 2.86 9.40 -4.02
CA GLU A 39 2.37 10.73 -4.25
C GLU A 39 1.00 10.94 -3.63
N ARG A 40 0.12 9.97 -3.79
CA ARG A 40 -1.22 10.07 -3.23
C ARG A 40 -1.20 9.98 -1.71
N ALA A 41 -0.38 9.10 -1.17
CA ALA A 41 -0.32 8.91 0.27
C ALA A 41 0.19 10.16 0.96
N LYS A 42 1.10 10.88 0.32
CA LYS A 42 1.70 12.07 0.91
C LYS A 42 0.89 13.34 0.65
N SER A 43 -0.17 13.25 -0.13
CA SER A 43 -0.91 14.44 -0.54
C SER A 43 -1.88 14.95 0.53
N GLY A 44 -2.00 14.25 1.64
CA GLY A 44 -2.91 14.64 2.71
C GLY A 44 -2.38 14.24 4.07
N ASP A 45 -3.28 14.09 5.02
CA ASP A 45 -2.90 13.77 6.39
C ASP A 45 -2.69 12.25 6.55
N TYR A 46 -2.48 11.83 7.80
CA TYR A 46 -2.22 10.43 8.11
C TYR A 46 -3.42 9.55 7.73
N ASN A 47 -4.63 10.02 7.98
CA ASN A 47 -5.82 9.26 7.61
C ASN A 47 -5.89 9.05 6.10
N ASN A 48 -5.53 10.06 5.35
CA ASN A 48 -5.44 9.94 3.89
C ASN A 48 -4.40 8.88 3.50
N LEU A 49 -3.26 8.92 4.16
CA LEU A 49 -2.18 7.97 3.88
C LEU A 49 -2.66 6.54 4.10
N ILE A 50 -3.33 6.28 5.21
CA ILE A 50 -3.84 4.95 5.52
C ILE A 50 -4.84 4.52 4.46
N ARG A 51 -5.76 5.41 4.10
CA ARG A 51 -6.79 5.09 3.11
C ARG A 51 -6.19 4.75 1.76
N VAL A 52 -5.21 5.55 1.34
CA VAL A 52 -4.55 5.32 0.05
C VAL A 52 -3.80 3.99 0.08
N CYS A 53 -3.06 3.73 1.14
CA CYS A 53 -2.29 2.50 1.23
C CYS A 53 -3.20 1.28 1.25
N MET A 54 -4.32 1.35 1.95
CA MET A 54 -5.28 0.24 1.97
C MET A 54 -5.80 -0.05 0.56
N LYS A 55 -6.07 0.99 -0.20
CA LYS A 55 -6.53 0.80 -1.56
C LYS A 55 -5.48 0.07 -2.41
N TYR A 56 -4.23 0.47 -2.29
CA TYR A 56 -3.17 -0.18 -3.07
C TYR A 56 -2.87 -1.59 -2.57
N ILE A 57 -3.08 -1.84 -1.28
CA ILE A 57 -2.96 -3.19 -0.76
C ILE A 57 -4.03 -4.09 -1.40
N ASP A 58 -5.24 -3.58 -1.56
CA ASP A 58 -6.29 -4.34 -2.22
C ASP A 58 -5.90 -4.68 -3.66
N ILE A 59 -5.28 -3.71 -4.35
CA ILE A 59 -4.80 -3.96 -5.71
C ILE A 59 -3.74 -5.05 -5.70
N ALA A 60 -2.81 -4.98 -4.75
CA ALA A 60 -1.74 -5.98 -4.66
C ALA A 60 -2.32 -7.37 -4.40
N ASN A 61 -3.42 -7.44 -3.67
CA ASN A 61 -4.08 -8.71 -3.38
C ASN A 61 -4.99 -9.18 -4.51
N GLY A 62 -5.12 -8.40 -5.57
CA GLY A 62 -5.99 -8.74 -6.68
C GLY A 62 -7.46 -8.58 -6.38
N GLU A 63 -7.80 -7.77 -5.37
CA GLU A 63 -9.18 -7.59 -4.94
C GLU A 63 -9.82 -6.33 -5.49
N ASP A 64 -9.05 -5.52 -6.18
CA ASP A 64 -9.59 -4.31 -6.79
C ASP A 64 -10.41 -4.66 -8.01
N LYS A 65 -11.58 -4.13 -8.11
CA LYS A 65 -12.48 -4.45 -9.20
C LYS A 65 -12.73 -3.26 -10.08
#